data_100f448bcd5936d642ea2c5a2428f854
#
_entry.id   100f448bcd5936d642ea2c5a2428f854
#
_cell.length_a   1.000
_cell.length_b   1.000
_cell.length_c   1.000
_cell.angle_alpha   90.00
_cell.angle_beta   90.00
_cell.angle_gamma   90.00
#
_symmetry.space_group_name_H-M   'P 1'
#
loop_
_entity.id
_entity.type
_entity.pdbx_description
1 polymer ?
#
loop_
_entity_poly.entity_id
_entity_poly.type
_entity_poly.pdbx_seq_one_letter_code
_entity_poly.pdbx_strand_id
1 'polypeptide(L)'
;IFNGHGNENTIAGQDGEELISVGQNEALLQGSKVFIRACSAGASLGLRIMQSGAVGFIGYKDVFVFLHDKEKANKPLNDKLARPFLECSNEVAISLVRGNSVERAHENSMRVYKEKIDEMLTSKFAATHLLPFLYWNMTNQVCYPK
;
A
#
# COMPACT_ATOMS: atom_id res chain seq x y z
N ILE A 1 -5.35 7.78 -5.45
CA ILE A 1 -4.16 7.09 -4.93
C ILE A 1 -3.44 8.04 -3.99
N PHE A 2 -3.16 7.58 -2.76
CA PHE A 2 -2.43 8.35 -1.76
C PHE A 2 -1.20 7.57 -1.31
N ASN A 3 -0.07 8.27 -1.16
CA ASN A 3 1.17 7.74 -0.59
C ASN A 3 1.68 8.76 0.44
N GLY A 4 1.95 8.32 1.65
CA GLY A 4 2.41 9.24 2.70
C GLY A 4 2.37 8.62 4.07
N HIS A 5 2.30 9.47 5.06
CA HIS A 5 2.11 9.07 6.43
C HIS A 5 0.62 8.91 6.75
N GLY A 6 0.32 8.10 7.75
CA GLY A 6 -1.06 7.93 8.19
C GLY A 6 -1.15 7.13 9.48
N ASN A 7 -2.37 7.06 9.96
CA ASN A 7 -2.78 6.23 11.07
C ASN A 7 -4.16 5.64 10.77
N GLU A 8 -4.81 5.05 11.74
CA GLU A 8 -6.13 4.42 11.58
C GLU A 8 -7.22 5.38 11.10
N ASN A 9 -7.09 6.68 11.35
CA ASN A 9 -8.16 7.68 11.15
C ASN A 9 -7.81 8.75 10.12
N THR A 10 -6.52 8.93 9.79
CA THR A 10 -6.07 10.08 9.02
C THR A 10 -4.94 9.71 8.07
N ILE A 11 -4.94 10.32 6.90
CA ILE A 11 -3.78 10.40 6.00
C ILE A 11 -3.23 11.80 6.08
N ALA A 12 -1.92 11.91 6.28
CA ALA A 12 -1.21 13.17 6.26
C ALA A 12 -0.33 13.30 5.00
N GLY A 13 -0.30 14.51 4.47
CA GLY A 13 0.61 14.93 3.43
C GLY A 13 1.95 15.41 3.98
N GLN A 14 2.57 16.32 3.23
CA GLN A 14 3.81 16.95 3.63
C GLN A 14 3.58 17.79 4.90
N ASP A 15 4.58 17.85 5.77
CA ASP A 15 4.57 18.64 7.01
C ASP A 15 3.43 18.27 7.99
N GLY A 16 2.83 17.08 7.82
CA GLY A 16 1.76 16.59 8.69
C GLY A 16 0.38 17.17 8.39
N GLU A 17 0.21 17.88 7.26
CA GLU A 17 -1.10 18.36 6.82
C GLU A 17 -2.07 17.20 6.64
N GLU A 18 -3.24 17.28 7.30
CA GLU A 18 -4.29 16.27 7.17
C GLU A 18 -4.96 16.38 5.79
N LEU A 19 -4.90 15.31 5.01
CA LEU A 19 -5.51 15.24 3.67
C LEU A 19 -6.91 14.63 3.72
N ILE A 20 -7.04 13.47 4.37
CA ILE A 20 -8.30 12.77 4.57
C ILE A 20 -8.38 12.32 6.02
N SER A 21 -9.49 12.64 6.69
CA SER A 21 -9.71 12.29 8.09
C SER A 21 -11.14 11.78 8.31
N VAL A 22 -11.25 10.75 9.15
CA VAL A 22 -12.54 10.16 9.52
C VAL A 22 -13.47 11.21 10.14
N GLY A 23 -14.72 11.28 9.64
CA GLY A 23 -15.74 12.21 10.11
C GLY A 23 -15.58 13.64 9.64
N GLN A 24 -14.61 13.92 8.74
CA GLN A 24 -14.39 15.26 8.20
C GLN A 24 -14.63 15.34 6.69
N ASN A 25 -13.89 14.58 5.90
CA ASN A 25 -13.86 14.76 4.45
C ASN A 25 -13.74 13.46 3.63
N GLU A 26 -13.85 12.29 4.26
CA GLU A 26 -13.80 10.99 3.57
C GLU A 26 -14.88 10.86 2.48
N ALA A 27 -15.97 11.60 2.59
CA ALA A 27 -17.02 11.65 1.58
C ALA A 27 -16.57 12.22 0.23
N LEU A 28 -15.46 12.96 0.18
CA LEU A 28 -14.84 13.41 -1.07
C LEU A 28 -14.40 12.25 -1.97
N LEU A 29 -14.26 11.06 -1.40
CA LEU A 29 -13.84 9.85 -2.14
C LEU A 29 -15.02 9.00 -2.62
N GLN A 30 -16.27 9.50 -2.47
CA GLN A 30 -17.45 8.84 -3.00
C GLN A 30 -17.33 8.56 -4.51
N GLY A 31 -17.74 7.36 -4.93
CA GLY A 31 -17.67 6.93 -6.33
C GLY A 31 -16.28 6.60 -6.84
N SER A 32 -15.25 6.67 -6.00
CA SER A 32 -13.86 6.42 -6.39
C SER A 32 -13.37 5.03 -6.01
N LYS A 33 -12.42 4.48 -6.79
CA LYS A 33 -11.56 3.39 -6.37
C LYS A 33 -10.37 3.99 -5.63
N VAL A 34 -10.17 3.61 -4.38
CA VAL A 34 -9.19 4.24 -3.50
C VAL A 34 -8.05 3.26 -3.17
N PHE A 35 -6.82 3.72 -3.35
CA PHE A 35 -5.64 3.03 -2.86
C PHE A 35 -4.83 3.96 -1.95
N ILE A 36 -4.53 3.49 -0.75
CA ILE A 36 -3.76 4.23 0.25
C ILE A 36 -2.58 3.40 0.72
N ARG A 37 -1.37 3.87 0.39
CA ARG A 37 -0.13 3.36 0.97
C ARG A 37 0.30 4.27 2.11
N ALA A 38 -0.29 4.06 3.27
CA ALA A 38 0.03 4.70 4.53
C ALA A 38 -0.22 3.71 5.66
N CYS A 39 0.44 3.92 6.79
CA CYS A 39 0.30 3.05 7.96
C CYS A 39 -1.14 3.03 8.46
N SER A 40 -1.67 1.84 8.74
CA SER A 40 -2.95 1.58 9.40
C SER A 40 -4.20 2.18 8.72
N ALA A 41 -4.07 2.84 7.57
CA ALA A 41 -5.19 3.50 6.88
C ALA A 41 -6.30 2.50 6.43
N GLY A 42 -5.96 1.22 6.31
CA GLY A 42 -6.93 0.16 6.02
C GLY A 42 -7.77 -0.28 7.22
N ALA A 43 -7.45 0.13 8.43
CA ALA A 43 -8.22 -0.24 9.61
C ALA A 43 -9.54 0.55 9.68
N SER A 44 -9.56 1.71 10.29
CA SER A 44 -10.77 2.52 10.49
C SER A 44 -11.11 3.39 9.26
N LEU A 45 -10.14 4.15 8.76
CA LEU A 45 -10.35 5.09 7.66
C LEU A 45 -10.85 4.40 6.39
N GLY A 46 -10.26 3.25 6.01
CA GLY A 46 -10.68 2.49 4.84
C GLY A 46 -12.14 2.05 4.91
N LEU A 47 -12.60 1.58 6.08
CA LEU A 47 -13.99 1.21 6.30
C LEU A 47 -14.93 2.42 6.20
N ARG A 48 -14.52 3.57 6.74
CA ARG A 48 -15.30 4.81 6.68
C ARG A 48 -15.40 5.35 5.24
N ILE A 49 -14.31 5.28 4.48
CA ILE A 49 -14.30 5.63 3.05
C ILE A 49 -15.32 4.75 2.29
N MET A 50 -15.37 3.45 2.57
CA MET A 50 -16.36 2.55 1.96
C MET A 50 -17.80 2.90 2.37
N GLN A 51 -18.03 3.18 3.66
CA GLN A 51 -19.35 3.62 4.16
C GLN A 51 -19.79 4.96 3.53
N SER A 52 -18.85 5.83 3.20
CA SER A 52 -19.12 7.11 2.52
C SER A 52 -19.35 6.96 1.01
N GLY A 53 -19.39 5.74 0.48
CA GLY A 53 -19.81 5.46 -0.89
C GLY A 53 -18.69 5.33 -1.91
N ALA A 54 -17.46 5.04 -1.50
CA ALA A 54 -16.40 4.63 -2.42
C ALA A 54 -16.79 3.34 -3.16
N VAL A 55 -16.25 3.15 -4.37
CA VAL A 55 -16.48 1.95 -5.20
C VAL A 55 -15.62 0.78 -4.74
N GLY A 56 -14.52 1.06 -4.07
CA GLY A 56 -13.66 0.06 -3.47
C GLY A 56 -12.42 0.69 -2.86
N PHE A 57 -11.79 -0.03 -1.95
CA PHE A 57 -10.64 0.44 -1.19
C PHE A 57 -9.56 -0.64 -1.11
N ILE A 58 -8.31 -0.25 -1.27
CA ILE A 58 -7.12 -1.06 -0.93
C ILE A 58 -6.21 -0.23 -0.06
N GLY A 59 -5.66 -0.84 0.98
CA GLY A 59 -4.71 -0.19 1.90
C GLY A 59 -4.06 -1.21 2.83
N TYR A 60 -3.48 -0.72 3.91
CA TYR A 60 -2.81 -1.56 4.91
C TYR A 60 -3.47 -1.35 6.27
N LYS A 61 -3.86 -2.45 6.93
CA LYS A 61 -4.50 -2.42 8.26
C LYS A 61 -3.51 -2.18 9.40
N ASP A 62 -2.21 -2.27 9.11
CA ASP A 62 -1.12 -2.03 10.05
C ASP A 62 0.01 -1.25 9.36
N VAL A 63 1.15 -1.08 10.02
CA VAL A 63 2.31 -0.33 9.50
C VAL A 63 2.77 -0.93 8.17
N PHE A 64 2.86 -0.10 7.13
CA PHE A 64 3.54 -0.46 5.90
C PHE A 64 5.05 -0.34 6.11
N VAL A 65 5.77 -1.45 6.02
CA VAL A 65 7.20 -1.51 6.28
C VAL A 65 7.98 -1.58 4.97
N PHE A 66 9.01 -0.77 4.84
CA PHE A 66 10.03 -0.95 3.82
C PHE A 66 11.40 -0.54 4.38
N LEU A 67 12.42 -1.23 3.94
CA LEU A 67 13.80 -0.86 4.23
C LEU A 67 14.32 0.01 3.09
N HIS A 68 15.16 0.97 3.40
CA HIS A 68 15.75 1.87 2.41
C HIS A 68 17.24 2.11 2.68
N ASP A 69 17.97 2.35 1.62
CA ASP A 69 19.37 2.73 1.68
C ASP A 69 19.47 4.26 1.78
N LYS A 70 19.94 4.75 2.94
CA LYS A 70 20.09 6.19 3.19
C LYS A 70 20.97 6.89 2.16
N GLU A 71 21.96 6.19 1.61
CA GLU A 71 22.86 6.72 0.57
C GLU A 71 22.14 6.90 -0.78
N LYS A 72 20.99 6.27 -0.95
CA LYS A 72 20.17 6.36 -2.17
C LYS A 72 19.01 7.34 -2.05
N ALA A 73 18.91 8.12 -0.96
CA ALA A 73 17.82 9.08 -0.76
C ALA A 73 17.63 10.04 -1.97
N ASN A 74 18.74 10.48 -2.60
CA ASN A 74 18.71 11.34 -3.78
C ASN A 74 18.53 10.59 -5.12
N LYS A 75 18.50 9.25 -5.09
CA LYS A 75 18.33 8.37 -6.26
C LYS A 75 17.46 7.18 -5.90
N PRO A 76 16.19 7.39 -5.51
CA PRO A 76 15.34 6.35 -4.93
C PRO A 76 15.06 5.17 -5.89
N LEU A 77 15.11 5.40 -7.20
CA LEU A 77 14.98 4.34 -8.20
C LEU A 77 16.14 3.33 -8.19
N ASN A 78 17.28 3.72 -7.61
CA ASN A 78 18.45 2.87 -7.47
C ASN A 78 18.52 2.17 -6.10
N ASP A 79 17.53 2.38 -5.25
CA ASP A 79 17.44 1.74 -3.94
C ASP A 79 16.96 0.30 -4.09
N LYS A 80 17.89 -0.64 -4.02
CA LYS A 80 17.61 -2.08 -4.13
C LYS A 80 16.96 -2.65 -2.88
N LEU A 81 17.11 -2.00 -1.71
CA LEU A 81 16.46 -2.44 -0.47
C LEU A 81 14.96 -2.09 -0.46
N ALA A 82 14.59 -0.89 -0.90
CA ALA A 82 13.20 -0.46 -0.95
C ALA A 82 12.41 -1.10 -2.10
N ARG A 83 13.10 -1.44 -3.19
CA ARG A 83 12.50 -1.90 -4.44
C ARG A 83 11.49 -3.05 -4.27
N PRO A 84 11.80 -4.19 -3.61
CA PRO A 84 10.87 -5.32 -3.53
C PRO A 84 9.56 -4.95 -2.83
N PHE A 85 9.59 -4.10 -1.80
CA PHE A 85 8.40 -3.65 -1.10
C PHE A 85 7.54 -2.73 -1.97
N LEU A 86 8.21 -1.78 -2.64
CA LEU A 86 7.53 -0.78 -3.46
C LEU A 86 6.97 -1.37 -4.75
N GLU A 87 7.67 -2.32 -5.40
CA GLU A 87 7.17 -3.01 -6.59
C GLU A 87 5.87 -3.75 -6.29
N CYS A 88 5.80 -4.52 -5.20
CA CYS A 88 4.59 -5.23 -4.79
C CYS A 88 3.42 -4.27 -4.56
N SER A 89 3.66 -3.20 -3.83
CA SER A 89 2.63 -2.21 -3.50
C SER A 89 2.23 -1.35 -4.70
N ASN A 90 3.18 -1.00 -5.58
CA ASN A 90 2.91 -0.22 -6.80
C ASN A 90 2.00 -0.96 -7.78
N GLU A 91 2.02 -2.31 -7.78
CA GLU A 91 1.15 -3.10 -8.65
C GLU A 91 -0.33 -2.79 -8.44
N VAL A 92 -0.73 -2.45 -7.21
CA VAL A 92 -2.10 -1.96 -6.93
C VAL A 92 -2.39 -0.71 -7.77
N ALA A 93 -1.52 0.30 -7.67
CA ALA A 93 -1.70 1.56 -8.40
C ALA A 93 -1.70 1.35 -9.92
N ILE A 94 -0.74 0.57 -10.44
CA ILE A 94 -0.62 0.22 -11.85
C ILE A 94 -1.89 -0.46 -12.34
N SER A 95 -2.39 -1.44 -11.58
CA SER A 95 -3.58 -2.19 -11.93
C SER A 95 -4.83 -1.31 -11.96
N LEU A 96 -5.01 -0.43 -10.97
CA LEU A 96 -6.13 0.51 -10.93
C LEU A 96 -6.10 1.51 -12.08
N VAL A 97 -4.93 2.07 -12.42
CA VAL A 97 -4.76 3.01 -13.55
C VAL A 97 -5.07 2.32 -14.89
N ARG A 98 -4.82 1.01 -15.01
CA ARG A 98 -5.20 0.20 -16.17
C ARG A 98 -6.70 -0.11 -16.23
N GLY A 99 -7.49 0.36 -15.29
CA GLY A 99 -8.95 0.21 -15.27
C GLY A 99 -9.48 -1.05 -14.55
N ASN A 100 -8.61 -1.87 -13.97
CA ASN A 100 -9.03 -3.06 -13.25
C ASN A 100 -9.90 -2.74 -12.01
N SER A 101 -10.65 -3.74 -11.55
CA SER A 101 -11.38 -3.65 -10.28
C SER A 101 -10.39 -3.64 -9.09
N VAL A 102 -10.87 -3.27 -7.91
CA VAL A 102 -10.03 -3.27 -6.69
C VAL A 102 -9.62 -4.70 -6.30
N GLU A 103 -10.51 -5.68 -6.49
CA GLU A 103 -10.21 -7.09 -6.24
C GLU A 103 -9.08 -7.55 -7.15
N ARG A 104 -9.17 -7.25 -8.45
CA ARG A 104 -8.14 -7.64 -9.41
C ARG A 104 -6.81 -6.95 -9.14
N ALA A 105 -6.85 -5.69 -8.73
CA ALA A 105 -5.65 -4.93 -8.35
C ALA A 105 -4.98 -5.53 -7.10
N HIS A 106 -5.78 -5.93 -6.11
CA HIS A 106 -5.30 -6.63 -4.93
C HIS A 106 -4.69 -8.00 -5.28
N GLU A 107 -5.39 -8.83 -6.06
CA GLU A 107 -4.88 -10.13 -6.52
C GLU A 107 -3.55 -10.00 -7.25
N ASN A 108 -3.42 -9.02 -8.15
CA ASN A 108 -2.17 -8.77 -8.88
C ASN A 108 -1.03 -8.42 -7.92
N SER A 109 -1.28 -7.55 -6.93
CA SER A 109 -0.30 -7.21 -5.89
C SER A 109 0.10 -8.44 -5.06
N MET A 110 -0.88 -9.25 -4.63
CA MET A 110 -0.63 -10.50 -3.89
C MET A 110 0.22 -11.48 -4.70
N ARG A 111 0.00 -11.58 -6.00
CA ARG A 111 0.81 -12.42 -6.89
C ARG A 111 2.26 -11.92 -6.92
N VAL A 112 2.49 -10.61 -7.06
CA VAL A 112 3.85 -10.04 -7.08
C VAL A 112 4.54 -10.23 -5.73
N TYR A 113 3.84 -10.10 -4.60
CA TYR A 113 4.40 -10.43 -3.27
C TYR A 113 4.88 -11.89 -3.22
N LYS A 114 4.06 -12.84 -3.66
CA LYS A 114 4.41 -14.27 -3.67
C LYS A 114 5.62 -14.53 -4.55
N GLU A 115 5.64 -13.99 -5.78
CA GLU A 115 6.77 -14.11 -6.70
C GLU A 115 8.08 -13.59 -6.09
N LYS A 116 8.06 -12.42 -5.42
CA LYS A 116 9.24 -11.86 -4.75
C LYS A 116 9.71 -12.70 -3.57
N ILE A 117 8.79 -13.24 -2.80
CA ILE A 117 9.10 -14.14 -1.68
C ILE A 117 9.73 -15.42 -2.21
N ASP A 118 9.17 -16.03 -3.25
CA ASP A 118 9.69 -17.25 -3.86
C ASP A 118 11.07 -17.03 -4.49
N GLU A 119 11.29 -15.90 -5.19
CA GLU A 119 12.61 -15.51 -5.69
C GLU A 119 13.66 -15.46 -4.56
N MET A 120 13.29 -14.85 -3.41
CA MET A 120 14.21 -14.72 -2.27
C MET A 120 14.46 -16.04 -1.57
N LEU A 121 13.50 -16.95 -1.53
CA LEU A 121 13.68 -18.28 -0.93
C LEU A 121 14.55 -19.22 -1.79
N THR A 122 14.53 -19.03 -3.10
CA THR A 122 15.23 -19.92 -4.05
C THR A 122 16.59 -19.42 -4.48
N SER A 123 16.88 -18.14 -4.35
CA SER A 123 18.14 -17.53 -4.78
C SER A 123 19.23 -17.66 -3.72
N LYS A 124 20.39 -18.14 -4.10
CA LYS A 124 21.59 -18.20 -3.24
C LYS A 124 22.14 -16.84 -2.79
N PHE A 125 21.75 -15.78 -3.48
CA PHE A 125 22.21 -14.39 -3.24
C PHE A 125 21.09 -13.48 -2.74
N ALA A 126 19.98 -14.06 -2.32
CA ALA A 126 18.82 -13.29 -1.92
C ALA A 126 19.00 -12.60 -0.56
N ALA A 127 18.42 -11.43 -0.46
CA ALA A 127 18.31 -10.67 0.77
C ALA A 127 17.21 -11.26 1.68
N THR A 128 17.41 -12.50 2.16
CA THR A 128 16.41 -13.24 2.95
C THR A 128 15.96 -12.54 4.23
N HIS A 129 16.78 -11.62 4.73
CA HIS A 129 16.43 -10.76 5.87
C HIS A 129 15.25 -9.82 5.58
N LEU A 130 14.86 -9.62 4.31
CA LEU A 130 13.69 -8.83 3.92
C LEU A 130 12.37 -9.63 3.98
N LEU A 131 12.44 -10.96 3.99
CA LEU A 131 11.27 -11.84 3.94
C LEU A 131 10.22 -11.57 5.02
N PRO A 132 10.57 -11.40 6.31
CA PRO A 132 9.57 -11.13 7.35
C PRO A 132 8.75 -9.87 7.07
N PHE A 133 9.37 -8.84 6.51
CA PHE A 133 8.72 -7.57 6.21
C PHE A 133 7.85 -7.64 4.95
N LEU A 134 8.26 -8.42 3.94
CA LEU A 134 7.42 -8.69 2.77
C LEU A 134 6.17 -9.48 3.16
N TYR A 135 6.32 -10.53 3.98
CA TYR A 135 5.19 -11.27 4.54
C TYR A 135 4.27 -10.38 5.36
N TRP A 136 4.85 -9.53 6.20
CA TRP A 136 4.09 -8.55 6.98
C TRP A 136 3.22 -7.67 6.09
N ASN A 137 3.80 -7.01 5.09
CA ASN A 137 3.04 -6.15 4.18
C ASN A 137 1.98 -6.93 3.40
N MET A 138 2.32 -8.11 2.89
CA MET A 138 1.39 -8.97 2.17
C MET A 138 0.16 -9.33 3.01
N THR A 139 0.35 -9.72 4.27
CA THR A 139 -0.73 -10.14 5.17
C THR A 139 -1.53 -8.98 5.74
N ASN A 140 -0.97 -7.78 5.75
CA ASN A 140 -1.62 -6.57 6.22
C ASN A 140 -2.27 -5.74 5.12
N GLN A 141 -2.06 -6.07 3.84
CA GLN A 141 -2.80 -5.44 2.76
C GLN A 141 -4.26 -5.93 2.77
N VAL A 142 -5.20 -5.00 2.82
CA VAL A 142 -6.63 -5.27 2.81
C VAL A 142 -7.28 -4.75 1.54
N CYS A 143 -8.32 -5.43 1.10
CA CYS A 143 -9.17 -5.03 -0.02
C CYS A 143 -10.63 -5.03 0.46
N TYR A 144 -11.30 -3.90 0.29
CA TYR A 144 -12.73 -3.73 0.57
C TYR A 144 -13.44 -3.43 -0.77
N PRO A 145 -13.97 -4.44 -1.45
CA PRO A 145 -14.79 -4.25 -2.63
C PRO A 145 -16.19 -3.76 -2.25
N LYS A 146 -16.89 -3.19 -3.25
CA LYS A 146 -18.31 -2.84 -3.12
C LYS A 146 -19.20 -3.97 -3.60
#